data_f9299f7e13fd5805077b6b7df1f24d18
#
_entry.id   f9299f7e13fd5805077b6b7df1f24d18
#
_cell.length_a   1.000
_cell.length_b   1.000
_cell.length_c   1.000
_cell.angle_alpha   90.00
_cell.angle_beta   90.00
_cell.angle_gamma   90.00
#
_symmetry.space_group_name_H-M   'P 1'
#
loop_
_entity.id
_entity.type
_entity.pdbx_description
1 polymer ?
#
loop_
_entity_poly.entity_id
_entity_poly.type
_entity_poly.pdbx_seq_one_letter_code
_entity_poly.pdbx_strand_id
1 'polypeptide(L)'
;IASLVGSEMCIRDRLRSFVDKGLGFDVVSGGELQKVIKAGANPKKIVFSGVGKTSAELKLAADLDIYSINVESAFELKNIIDLNKSPRISFRINPDMEGDTHPYIETGKADCKFGMSEEEALLLAKQFSKEQINLVGLTAHIGSQITDTELYLELLAKLQGLASKMEDLGHPIDHLDVGGGLAIDYEMQTNFDPSELVKKIKNKTGKYDLLLEPGRSMIAQAGVLITKVIGIKENGQRKFIVVDAGMNDLMRPSLYNARHKIENISSSENEDDIFSIVGPVCETADSFGDDFSISAKEADHLVIYSAGAYGSSMSSNYNLRLKPAEILVSGTNFSEIRKAESFEDTLQLEDI
;
A
#
# COMPACT_ATOMS: atom_id res chain seq x y z
N ILE A 1 6.39 -6.04 18.38
CA ILE A 1 5.82 -5.98 17.03
C ILE A 1 5.85 -4.53 16.58
N ALA A 2 6.51 -4.23 15.48
CA ALA A 2 6.37 -2.96 14.79
C ALA A 2 5.37 -3.15 13.64
N SER A 3 4.35 -2.30 13.55
CA SER A 3 3.48 -2.21 12.40
C SER A 3 3.92 -1.01 11.57
N LEU A 4 4.13 -1.24 10.28
CA LEU A 4 4.59 -0.24 9.32
C LEU A 4 3.42 0.11 8.40
N VAL A 5 3.28 1.38 8.04
CA VAL A 5 2.26 1.88 7.10
C VAL A 5 2.98 2.50 5.91
N GLY A 6 2.58 2.14 4.70
CA GLY A 6 3.32 2.44 3.48
C GLY A 6 2.58 3.37 2.50
N SER A 7 2.84 3.12 1.23
CA SER A 7 2.42 3.91 0.06
C SER A 7 0.91 4.04 -0.18
N GLU A 8 0.08 3.35 0.61
CA GLU A 8 -1.38 3.46 0.53
C GLU A 8 -1.88 4.86 0.84
N MET A 9 -1.06 5.67 1.52
CA MET A 9 -1.49 6.92 2.10
C MET A 9 -0.40 8.00 2.02
N CYS A 10 -0.66 9.08 1.31
CA CYS A 10 0.32 10.15 1.07
C CYS A 10 -0.01 11.49 1.76
N ILE A 11 -0.94 11.59 2.70
CA ILE A 11 -1.32 12.86 3.33
C ILE A 11 -0.76 12.99 4.72
N ARG A 12 -0.07 14.13 4.95
CA ARG A 12 0.67 14.43 6.17
C ARG A 12 -0.16 14.25 7.46
N ASP A 13 -1.40 14.71 7.49
CA ASP A 13 -2.20 14.69 8.71
C ASP A 13 -2.67 13.26 9.07
N ARG A 14 -2.92 12.42 8.07
CA ARG A 14 -3.14 10.98 8.29
C ARG A 14 -1.87 10.29 8.78
N LEU A 15 -0.70 10.57 8.17
CA LEU A 15 0.59 10.06 8.63
C LEU A 15 0.85 10.46 10.09
N ARG A 16 0.49 11.69 10.47
CA ARG A 16 0.65 12.18 11.85
C ARG A 16 -0.17 11.37 12.85
N SER A 17 -1.38 10.95 12.50
CA SER A 17 -2.20 10.07 13.37
C SER A 17 -1.51 8.75 13.69
N PHE A 18 -0.71 8.20 12.77
CA PHE A 18 0.08 6.99 13.01
C PHE A 18 1.35 7.28 13.81
N VAL A 19 2.01 8.41 13.57
CA VAL A 19 3.14 8.90 14.39
C VAL A 19 2.72 9.02 15.85
N ASP A 20 1.57 9.65 16.10
CA ASP A 20 1.04 9.87 17.46
C ASP A 20 0.71 8.54 18.18
N LYS A 21 0.41 7.49 17.43
CA LYS A 21 0.21 6.12 17.94
C LYS A 21 1.50 5.32 18.06
N GLY A 22 2.64 5.92 17.71
CA GLY A 22 3.96 5.29 17.80
C GLY A 22 4.22 4.20 16.77
N LEU A 23 3.45 4.15 15.67
CA LEU A 23 3.68 3.21 14.56
C LEU A 23 4.91 3.61 13.73
N GLY A 24 5.45 2.65 12.99
CA GLY A 24 6.50 2.86 12.01
C GLY A 24 5.95 3.03 10.59
N PHE A 25 6.88 3.16 9.63
CA PHE A 25 6.53 3.37 8.21
C PHE A 25 7.41 2.50 7.33
N ASP A 26 6.80 1.82 6.38
CA ASP A 26 7.48 1.26 5.22
C ASP A 26 7.32 2.24 4.05
N VAL A 27 8.45 2.73 3.53
CA VAL A 27 8.47 3.71 2.43
C VAL A 27 9.15 3.10 1.21
N VAL A 28 8.69 3.49 0.01
CA VAL A 28 9.18 2.92 -1.25
C VAL A 28 9.79 3.98 -2.19
N SER A 29 9.94 5.20 -1.71
CA SER A 29 10.61 6.29 -2.44
C SER A 29 11.19 7.35 -1.51
N GLY A 30 12.15 8.12 -2.01
CA GLY A 30 12.69 9.27 -1.29
C GLY A 30 11.64 10.35 -1.00
N GLY A 31 10.62 10.46 -1.86
CA GLY A 31 9.47 11.37 -1.63
C GLY A 31 8.64 10.94 -0.41
N GLU A 32 8.33 9.66 -0.31
CA GLU A 32 7.63 9.12 0.86
C GLU A 32 8.48 9.25 2.13
N LEU A 33 9.77 8.92 2.07
CA LEU A 33 10.70 9.07 3.20
C LEU A 33 10.70 10.50 3.72
N GLN A 34 10.87 11.50 2.85
CA GLN A 34 10.82 12.91 3.25
C GLN A 34 9.47 13.30 3.84
N LYS A 35 8.38 12.76 3.31
CA LYS A 35 7.03 13.07 3.75
C LYS A 35 6.73 12.54 5.15
N VAL A 36 7.11 11.30 5.45
CA VAL A 36 6.93 10.73 6.80
C VAL A 36 7.82 11.45 7.83
N ILE A 37 9.04 11.83 7.46
CA ILE A 37 9.91 12.67 8.31
C ILE A 37 9.24 14.03 8.61
N LYS A 38 8.68 14.70 7.58
CA LYS A 38 7.94 15.97 7.78
C LYS A 38 6.66 15.81 8.61
N ALA A 39 6.08 14.61 8.65
CA ALA A 39 4.96 14.29 9.52
C ALA A 39 5.38 14.04 10.97
N GLY A 40 6.69 13.94 11.26
CA GLY A 40 7.25 13.74 12.60
C GLY A 40 7.59 12.28 12.92
N ALA A 41 7.70 11.42 11.91
CA ALA A 41 8.09 10.03 12.11
C ALA A 41 9.50 9.92 12.72
N ASN A 42 9.66 8.98 13.64
CA ASN A 42 10.98 8.62 14.15
C ASN A 42 11.74 7.81 13.10
N PRO A 43 12.92 8.26 12.60
CA PRO A 43 13.72 7.52 11.63
C PRO A 43 13.98 6.06 12.05
N LYS A 44 14.16 5.80 13.34
CA LYS A 44 14.36 4.45 13.89
C LYS A 44 13.14 3.54 13.84
N LYS A 45 12.06 3.99 13.22
CA LYS A 45 10.84 3.23 12.93
C LYS A 45 10.47 3.27 11.45
N ILE A 46 11.43 3.58 10.58
CA ILE A 46 11.22 3.63 9.14
C ILE A 46 12.03 2.52 8.48
N VAL A 47 11.36 1.74 7.64
CA VAL A 47 11.94 0.78 6.71
C VAL A 47 11.82 1.35 5.30
N PHE A 48 12.82 1.11 4.44
CA PHE A 48 12.81 1.55 3.06
C PHE A 48 12.88 0.36 2.11
N SER A 49 11.76 0.06 1.47
CA SER A 49 11.55 -1.05 0.54
C SER A 49 11.57 -0.58 -0.93
N GLY A 50 11.46 -1.52 -1.88
CA GLY A 50 11.32 -1.25 -3.31
C GLY A 50 12.59 -1.55 -4.11
N VAL A 51 12.37 -2.03 -5.36
CA VAL A 51 13.43 -2.60 -6.24
C VAL A 51 14.29 -1.53 -6.95
N GLY A 52 13.91 -0.27 -6.88
CA GLY A 52 14.49 0.79 -7.71
C GLY A 52 15.02 1.99 -6.92
N LYS A 53 15.55 1.78 -5.71
CA LYS A 53 16.14 2.86 -4.91
C LYS A 53 17.37 3.43 -5.61
N THR A 54 17.36 4.73 -5.87
CA THR A 54 18.49 5.44 -6.44
C THR A 54 19.61 5.66 -5.41
N SER A 55 20.84 5.90 -5.86
CA SER A 55 21.96 6.21 -4.95
C SER A 55 21.70 7.44 -4.08
N ALA A 56 20.94 8.43 -4.58
CA ALA A 56 20.55 9.60 -3.80
C ALA A 56 19.56 9.24 -2.67
N GLU A 57 18.60 8.36 -2.94
CA GLU A 57 17.62 7.89 -1.96
C GLU A 57 18.28 6.98 -0.92
N LEU A 58 19.18 6.08 -1.34
CA LEU A 58 19.97 5.25 -0.43
C LEU A 58 20.84 6.11 0.49
N LYS A 59 21.47 7.15 -0.06
CA LYS A 59 22.25 8.11 0.72
C LYS A 59 21.37 8.85 1.74
N LEU A 60 20.18 9.32 1.31
CA LEU A 60 19.24 10.00 2.20
C LEU A 60 18.80 9.08 3.36
N ALA A 61 18.48 7.83 3.07
CA ALA A 61 18.09 6.84 4.08
C ALA A 61 19.24 6.56 5.07
N ALA A 62 20.47 6.41 4.58
CA ALA A 62 21.65 6.22 5.40
C ALA A 62 21.98 7.46 6.25
N ASP A 63 21.81 8.69 5.70
CA ASP A 63 22.03 9.94 6.42
C ASP A 63 21.03 10.16 7.56
N LEU A 64 19.79 9.72 7.38
CA LEU A 64 18.73 9.76 8.38
C LEU A 64 18.85 8.65 9.42
N ASP A 65 19.74 7.67 9.20
CA ASP A 65 19.95 6.53 10.08
C ASP A 65 18.62 5.82 10.41
N ILE A 66 17.86 5.46 9.36
CA ILE A 66 16.57 4.78 9.49
C ILE A 66 16.70 3.39 10.11
N TYR A 67 15.56 2.74 10.42
CA TYR A 67 15.57 1.41 11.04
C TYR A 67 16.26 0.37 10.17
N SER A 68 15.89 0.27 8.89
CA SER A 68 16.50 -0.67 7.93
C SER A 68 16.22 -0.25 6.48
N ILE A 69 17.14 -0.59 5.57
CA ILE A 69 16.94 -0.56 4.12
C ILE A 69 16.74 -2.01 3.66
N ASN A 70 15.60 -2.30 3.04
CA ASN A 70 15.31 -3.62 2.48
C ASN A 70 15.99 -3.75 1.13
N VAL A 71 17.05 -4.53 1.07
CA VAL A 71 17.90 -4.77 -0.11
C VAL A 71 17.27 -5.88 -0.95
N GLU A 72 17.04 -5.61 -2.22
CA GLU A 72 16.33 -6.51 -3.13
C GLU A 72 17.21 -7.13 -4.22
N SER A 73 18.52 -6.77 -4.26
CA SER A 73 19.45 -7.26 -5.29
C SER A 73 20.91 -7.01 -4.96
N ALA A 74 21.81 -7.75 -5.63
CA ALA A 74 23.26 -7.58 -5.52
C ALA A 74 23.71 -6.18 -5.98
N PHE A 75 23.09 -5.60 -7.01
CA PHE A 75 23.46 -4.25 -7.48
C PHE A 75 23.14 -3.18 -6.46
N GLU A 76 22.01 -3.32 -5.76
CA GLU A 76 21.61 -2.39 -4.70
C GLU A 76 22.56 -2.49 -3.49
N LEU A 77 22.90 -3.72 -3.09
CA LEU A 77 23.89 -3.93 -2.02
C LEU A 77 25.22 -3.25 -2.35
N LYS A 78 25.67 -3.36 -3.60
CA LYS A 78 26.89 -2.69 -4.06
C LYS A 78 26.77 -1.15 -3.94
N ASN A 79 25.63 -0.58 -4.37
CA ASN A 79 25.40 0.86 -4.24
C ASN A 79 25.42 1.32 -2.76
N ILE A 80 24.95 0.49 -1.83
CA ILE A 80 25.00 0.79 -0.39
C ILE A 80 26.45 0.76 0.12
N ILE A 81 27.23 -0.23 -0.29
CA ILE A 81 28.66 -0.34 0.08
C ILE A 81 29.44 0.87 -0.45
N ASP A 82 29.17 1.30 -1.69
CA ASP A 82 29.82 2.47 -2.33
C ASP A 82 29.51 3.80 -1.62
N LEU A 83 28.50 3.86 -0.74
CA LEU A 83 28.22 5.03 0.11
C LEU A 83 29.32 5.28 1.17
N ASN A 84 30.19 4.30 1.41
CA ASN A 84 31.16 4.32 2.53
C ASN A 84 30.48 4.58 3.89
N LYS A 85 29.29 4.04 4.06
CA LYS A 85 28.46 4.06 5.28
C LYS A 85 28.04 2.62 5.57
N SER A 86 27.69 2.34 6.80
CA SER A 86 27.20 1.02 7.21
C SER A 86 25.77 1.12 7.75
N PRO A 87 24.78 1.51 6.92
CA PRO A 87 23.39 1.54 7.36
C PRO A 87 22.94 0.13 7.74
N ARG A 88 21.94 0.03 8.60
CA ARG A 88 21.26 -1.23 8.85
C ARG A 88 20.53 -1.66 7.59
N ILE A 89 20.70 -2.91 7.19
CA ILE A 89 20.04 -3.48 6.01
C ILE A 89 19.32 -4.79 6.37
N SER A 90 18.26 -5.07 5.63
CA SER A 90 17.58 -6.37 5.63
C SER A 90 17.59 -6.91 4.21
N PHE A 91 17.80 -8.21 4.04
CA PHE A 91 17.62 -8.82 2.73
C PHE A 91 16.16 -9.14 2.50
N ARG A 92 15.60 -8.64 1.39
CA ARG A 92 14.26 -9.02 0.95
C ARG A 92 14.34 -10.29 0.14
N ILE A 93 13.69 -11.30 0.67
CA ILE A 93 13.67 -12.64 0.09
C ILE A 93 12.41 -12.79 -0.75
N ASN A 94 12.56 -13.30 -1.96
CA ASN A 94 11.44 -13.85 -2.72
C ASN A 94 11.17 -15.25 -2.16
N PRO A 95 10.04 -15.47 -1.47
CA PRO A 95 9.83 -16.75 -0.79
C PRO A 95 9.40 -17.88 -1.72
N ASP A 96 9.16 -17.59 -3.00
CA ASP A 96 8.58 -18.51 -3.98
C ASP A 96 7.36 -19.25 -3.40
N MET A 97 6.38 -18.45 -2.94
CA MET A 97 5.14 -18.92 -2.36
C MET A 97 3.96 -18.37 -3.16
N GLU A 98 3.03 -19.23 -3.52
CA GLU A 98 1.81 -18.83 -4.21
C GLU A 98 0.72 -18.49 -3.19
N GLY A 99 0.25 -17.23 -3.24
CA GLY A 99 -1.01 -16.82 -2.63
C GLY A 99 -2.13 -16.82 -3.68
N ASP A 100 -3.35 -17.13 -3.31
CA ASP A 100 -4.52 -17.00 -4.21
C ASP A 100 -4.90 -15.51 -4.34
N THR A 101 -4.14 -14.77 -5.17
CA THR A 101 -4.28 -13.32 -5.33
C THR A 101 -4.33 -12.94 -6.81
N HIS A 102 -4.84 -11.72 -7.11
CA HIS A 102 -4.88 -11.22 -8.49
C HIS A 102 -3.45 -11.11 -9.08
N PRO A 103 -3.20 -11.54 -10.34
CA PRO A 103 -1.86 -11.58 -10.95
C PRO A 103 -1.06 -10.28 -10.88
N TYR A 104 -1.71 -9.11 -10.90
CA TYR A 104 -1.03 -7.80 -10.84
C TYR A 104 -0.61 -7.36 -9.42
N ILE A 105 -1.03 -8.08 -8.38
CA ILE A 105 -0.67 -7.78 -6.98
C ILE A 105 0.04 -8.95 -6.28
N GLU A 106 0.45 -9.94 -7.04
CA GLU A 106 1.20 -11.10 -6.62
C GLU A 106 2.70 -10.76 -6.57
N THR A 107 3.33 -10.89 -5.42
CA THR A 107 4.73 -10.46 -5.19
C THR A 107 5.63 -11.58 -4.70
N GLY A 108 5.10 -12.77 -4.48
CA GLY A 108 5.82 -13.90 -3.88
C GLY A 108 6.29 -14.98 -4.86
N LYS A 109 5.99 -14.87 -6.17
CA LYS A 109 6.40 -15.86 -7.19
C LYS A 109 7.84 -15.67 -7.62
N ALA A 110 8.50 -16.77 -8.03
CA ALA A 110 9.89 -16.78 -8.49
C ALA A 110 10.18 -15.77 -9.61
N ASP A 111 9.23 -15.57 -10.54
CA ASP A 111 9.39 -14.68 -11.69
C ASP A 111 9.03 -13.22 -11.43
N CYS A 112 8.70 -12.84 -10.18
CA CYS A 112 8.38 -11.45 -9.87
C CYS A 112 9.66 -10.62 -9.71
N LYS A 113 9.53 -9.29 -9.91
CA LYS A 113 10.66 -8.35 -9.81
C LYS A 113 11.17 -8.11 -8.39
N PHE A 114 10.50 -8.64 -7.37
CA PHE A 114 10.74 -8.31 -5.97
C PHE A 114 11.61 -9.33 -5.25
N GLY A 115 12.56 -8.82 -4.48
CA GLY A 115 13.43 -9.63 -3.64
C GLY A 115 14.44 -10.46 -4.43
N MET A 116 15.27 -11.19 -3.71
CA MET A 116 16.27 -12.11 -4.22
C MET A 116 15.97 -13.55 -3.77
N SER A 117 16.50 -14.54 -4.47
CA SER A 117 16.37 -15.93 -4.05
C SER A 117 17.14 -16.20 -2.75
N GLU A 118 16.78 -17.27 -2.05
CA GLU A 118 17.52 -17.70 -0.86
C GLU A 118 19.00 -17.97 -1.18
N GLU A 119 19.28 -18.57 -2.35
CA GLU A 119 20.63 -18.87 -2.81
C GLU A 119 21.45 -17.60 -3.03
N GLU A 120 20.88 -16.60 -3.70
CA GLU A 120 21.53 -15.30 -3.91
C GLU A 120 21.83 -14.61 -2.59
N ALA A 121 20.85 -14.56 -1.68
CA ALA A 121 21.01 -13.97 -0.36
C ALA A 121 22.13 -14.63 0.44
N LEU A 122 22.20 -15.97 0.44
CA LEU A 122 23.27 -16.73 1.10
C LEU A 122 24.65 -16.50 0.44
N LEU A 123 24.67 -16.37 -0.90
CA LEU A 123 25.91 -16.07 -1.62
C LEU A 123 26.45 -14.70 -1.21
N LEU A 124 25.60 -13.68 -1.18
CA LEU A 124 25.98 -12.33 -0.76
C LEU A 124 26.44 -12.29 0.71
N ALA A 125 25.74 -12.99 1.60
CA ALA A 125 26.14 -13.08 3.01
C ALA A 125 27.48 -13.80 3.22
N LYS A 126 27.85 -14.75 2.35
CA LYS A 126 29.18 -15.36 2.35
C LYS A 126 30.25 -14.43 1.79
N GLN A 127 29.89 -13.65 0.78
CA GLN A 127 30.83 -12.75 0.08
C GLN A 127 31.23 -11.55 0.93
N PHE A 128 30.31 -11.02 1.74
CA PHE A 128 30.50 -9.80 2.51
C PHE A 128 30.41 -10.12 4.02
N SER A 129 31.46 -9.80 4.77
CA SER A 129 31.44 -9.98 6.21
C SER A 129 30.59 -8.90 6.94
N LYS A 130 30.30 -9.14 8.22
CA LYS A 130 29.59 -8.18 9.08
C LYS A 130 30.31 -6.83 9.25
N GLU A 131 31.59 -6.76 8.97
CA GLU A 131 32.39 -5.53 8.98
C GLU A 131 32.15 -4.71 7.69
N GLN A 132 31.74 -5.37 6.61
CA GLN A 132 31.47 -4.75 5.31
C GLN A 132 30.01 -4.36 5.14
N ILE A 133 29.09 -5.16 5.68
CA ILE A 133 27.64 -4.90 5.62
C ILE A 133 27.01 -5.10 7.00
N ASN A 134 26.07 -4.25 7.34
CA ASN A 134 25.33 -4.34 8.60
C ASN A 134 23.97 -5.03 8.35
N LEU A 135 24.03 -6.32 7.99
CA LEU A 135 22.85 -7.17 7.78
C LEU A 135 22.23 -7.53 9.12
N VAL A 136 21.02 -7.05 9.37
CA VAL A 136 20.32 -7.19 10.66
C VAL A 136 18.92 -7.78 10.55
N GLY A 137 18.42 -8.02 9.35
CA GLY A 137 17.04 -8.52 9.18
C GLY A 137 16.82 -9.26 7.89
N LEU A 138 15.72 -9.99 7.85
CA LEU A 138 15.16 -10.59 6.66
C LEU A 138 13.71 -10.14 6.51
N THR A 139 13.33 -9.82 5.29
CA THR A 139 11.96 -9.42 4.96
C THR A 139 11.44 -10.21 3.76
N ALA A 140 10.14 -10.46 3.73
CA ALA A 140 9.47 -11.01 2.57
C ALA A 140 8.01 -10.55 2.52
N HIS A 141 7.45 -10.52 1.32
CA HIS A 141 6.06 -10.14 1.10
C HIS A 141 5.44 -11.09 0.08
N ILE A 142 4.42 -11.84 0.50
CA ILE A 142 3.82 -12.93 -0.29
C ILE A 142 2.68 -12.50 -1.20
N GLY A 143 2.23 -11.24 -1.11
CA GLY A 143 1.16 -10.72 -1.96
C GLY A 143 0.18 -9.83 -1.21
N SER A 144 -0.98 -9.59 -1.82
CA SER A 144 -2.01 -8.69 -1.29
C SER A 144 -3.38 -9.38 -1.29
N GLN A 145 -4.26 -8.98 -0.37
CA GLN A 145 -5.58 -9.59 -0.17
C GLN A 145 -5.52 -11.06 0.28
N ILE A 146 -4.59 -11.38 1.17
CA ILE A 146 -4.36 -12.72 1.72
C ILE A 146 -5.33 -12.95 2.88
N THR A 147 -6.14 -13.98 2.75
CA THR A 147 -7.09 -14.45 3.77
C THR A 147 -6.58 -15.66 4.54
N ASP A 148 -5.70 -16.46 3.92
CA ASP A 148 -5.11 -17.64 4.55
C ASP A 148 -3.99 -17.24 5.53
N THR A 149 -4.25 -17.44 6.81
CA THR A 149 -3.30 -17.12 7.88
C THR A 149 -2.13 -18.08 7.98
N GLU A 150 -2.25 -19.30 7.46
CA GLU A 150 -1.19 -20.31 7.53
C GLU A 150 -0.02 -19.94 6.62
N LEU A 151 -0.27 -19.26 5.50
CA LEU A 151 0.78 -18.74 4.62
C LEU A 151 1.79 -17.84 5.35
N TYR A 152 1.32 -17.00 6.28
CA TYR A 152 2.21 -16.17 7.10
C TYR A 152 3.05 -17.00 8.07
N LEU A 153 2.52 -18.09 8.59
CA LEU A 153 3.27 -18.98 9.48
C LEU A 153 4.32 -19.78 8.72
N GLU A 154 4.01 -20.20 7.51
CA GLU A 154 4.98 -20.86 6.61
C GLU A 154 6.09 -19.90 6.20
N LEU A 155 5.73 -18.66 5.84
CA LEU A 155 6.71 -17.62 5.55
C LEU A 155 7.64 -17.37 6.74
N LEU A 156 7.06 -17.20 7.93
CA LEU A 156 7.85 -16.99 9.15
C LEU A 156 8.84 -18.14 9.38
N ALA A 157 8.40 -19.39 9.21
CA ALA A 157 9.27 -20.56 9.37
C ALA A 157 10.42 -20.58 8.35
N LYS A 158 10.14 -20.22 7.08
CA LYS A 158 11.18 -20.06 6.05
C LYS A 158 12.19 -18.97 6.43
N LEU A 159 11.72 -17.79 6.83
CA LEU A 159 12.60 -16.70 7.26
C LEU A 159 13.44 -17.07 8.48
N GLN A 160 12.88 -17.79 9.48
CA GLN A 160 13.62 -18.27 10.64
C GLN A 160 14.72 -19.27 10.25
N GLY A 161 14.43 -20.18 9.32
CA GLY A 161 15.42 -21.13 8.82
C GLY A 161 16.57 -20.41 8.10
N LEU A 162 16.25 -19.40 7.29
CA LEU A 162 17.26 -18.61 6.60
C LEU A 162 18.05 -17.71 7.56
N ALA A 163 17.39 -17.11 8.56
CA ALA A 163 18.06 -16.31 9.59
C ALA A 163 19.11 -17.12 10.36
N SER A 164 18.80 -18.37 10.70
CA SER A 164 19.79 -19.26 11.32
C SER A 164 21.02 -19.49 10.43
N LYS A 165 20.82 -19.68 9.11
CA LYS A 165 21.94 -19.82 8.15
C LYS A 165 22.77 -18.53 8.04
N MET A 166 22.14 -17.35 8.11
CA MET A 166 22.83 -16.06 8.12
C MET A 166 23.66 -15.87 9.39
N GLU A 167 23.12 -16.28 10.54
CA GLU A 167 23.82 -16.24 11.82
C GLU A 167 25.06 -17.18 11.84
N ASP A 168 24.94 -18.36 11.24
CA ASP A 168 26.07 -19.30 11.07
C ASP A 168 27.16 -18.70 10.18
N LEU A 169 26.82 -17.77 9.27
CA LEU A 169 27.76 -17.00 8.46
C LEU A 169 28.32 -15.76 9.18
N GLY A 170 27.91 -15.51 10.42
CA GLY A 170 28.39 -14.42 11.26
C GLY A 170 27.57 -13.10 11.16
N HIS A 171 26.41 -13.11 10.52
CA HIS A 171 25.51 -11.96 10.45
C HIS A 171 24.43 -12.07 11.53
N PRO A 172 24.44 -11.21 12.56
CA PRO A 172 23.41 -11.25 13.60
C PRO A 172 22.07 -10.73 13.02
N ILE A 173 21.03 -11.55 13.12
CA ILE A 173 19.69 -11.17 12.69
C ILE A 173 18.88 -10.74 13.90
N ASP A 174 18.41 -9.48 13.88
CA ASP A 174 17.61 -8.89 14.95
C ASP A 174 16.12 -9.09 14.71
N HIS A 175 15.66 -8.95 13.43
CA HIS A 175 14.24 -8.92 13.11
C HIS A 175 13.87 -9.72 11.87
N LEU A 176 12.63 -10.16 11.84
CA LEU A 176 11.97 -10.76 10.68
C LEU A 176 10.74 -9.93 10.32
N ASP A 177 10.62 -9.60 9.05
CA ASP A 177 9.47 -8.89 8.50
C ASP A 177 8.70 -9.82 7.57
N VAL A 178 7.45 -10.08 7.88
CA VAL A 178 6.58 -10.95 7.09
C VAL A 178 5.70 -10.16 6.11
N GLY A 179 5.99 -8.86 5.95
CA GLY A 179 5.31 -7.98 5.02
C GLY A 179 3.88 -7.61 5.44
N GLY A 180 3.13 -7.18 4.45
CA GLY A 180 1.72 -6.82 4.58
C GLY A 180 0.80 -7.83 3.91
N GLY A 181 -0.16 -7.30 3.14
CA GLY A 181 -1.06 -8.12 2.33
C GLY A 181 -2.32 -8.60 3.02
N LEU A 182 -2.56 -8.25 4.28
CA LEU A 182 -3.78 -8.59 4.99
C LEU A 182 -5.02 -8.15 4.21
N ALA A 183 -5.94 -9.08 3.98
CA ALA A 183 -7.16 -8.85 3.23
C ALA A 183 -8.12 -7.89 3.93
N ILE A 184 -8.90 -7.18 3.13
CA ILE A 184 -10.13 -6.52 3.56
C ILE A 184 -11.27 -6.92 2.61
N ASP A 185 -12.48 -6.89 3.14
CA ASP A 185 -13.67 -7.03 2.32
C ASP A 185 -14.12 -5.65 1.81
N TYR A 186 -14.03 -5.44 0.50
CA TYR A 186 -14.43 -4.20 -0.15
C TYR A 186 -15.95 -4.05 -0.28
N GLU A 187 -16.68 -5.14 -0.22
CA GLU A 187 -18.15 -5.14 -0.24
C GLU A 187 -18.74 -5.04 1.18
N MET A 188 -17.88 -5.07 2.20
CA MET A 188 -18.25 -4.93 3.62
C MET A 188 -19.26 -5.98 4.10
N GLN A 189 -19.23 -7.19 3.56
CA GLN A 189 -20.09 -8.31 3.91
C GLN A 189 -19.50 -9.15 5.05
N THR A 190 -18.18 -9.14 5.19
CA THR A 190 -17.43 -9.91 6.18
C THR A 190 -16.48 -9.01 6.96
N ASN A 191 -16.14 -9.44 8.18
CA ASN A 191 -15.11 -8.80 9.00
C ASN A 191 -13.93 -9.75 9.15
N PHE A 192 -12.80 -9.42 8.52
CA PHE A 192 -11.54 -10.07 8.81
C PHE A 192 -10.89 -9.40 10.04
N ASP A 193 -10.73 -10.17 11.13
CA ASP A 193 -10.02 -9.71 12.32
C ASP A 193 -8.54 -10.14 12.26
N PRO A 194 -7.60 -9.22 12.01
CA PRO A 194 -6.18 -9.55 11.95
C PRO A 194 -5.57 -9.90 13.33
N SER A 195 -6.28 -9.66 14.43
CA SER A 195 -5.68 -9.80 15.77
C SER A 195 -5.33 -11.24 16.12
N GLU A 196 -6.08 -12.23 15.66
CA GLU A 196 -5.73 -13.63 15.87
C GLU A 196 -4.49 -14.05 15.07
N LEU A 197 -4.38 -13.61 13.82
CA LEU A 197 -3.18 -13.81 13.00
C LEU A 197 -1.95 -13.22 13.69
N VAL A 198 -2.03 -11.96 14.08
CA VAL A 198 -0.93 -11.26 14.76
C VAL A 198 -0.49 -12.00 16.03
N LYS A 199 -1.43 -12.51 16.83
CA LYS A 199 -1.15 -13.32 18.02
C LYS A 199 -0.44 -14.64 17.65
N LYS A 200 -0.93 -15.35 16.63
CA LYS A 200 -0.33 -16.62 16.17
C LYS A 200 1.11 -16.41 15.70
N ILE A 201 1.36 -15.41 14.85
CA ILE A 201 2.69 -15.08 14.32
C ILE A 201 3.62 -14.71 15.49
N LYS A 202 3.18 -13.80 16.37
CA LYS A 202 3.95 -13.36 17.53
C LYS A 202 4.40 -14.52 18.42
N ASN A 203 3.52 -15.48 18.68
CA ASN A 203 3.85 -16.62 19.52
C ASN A 203 4.89 -17.57 18.89
N LYS A 204 5.09 -17.49 17.57
CA LYS A 204 6.02 -18.32 16.81
C LYS A 204 7.31 -17.60 16.38
N THR A 205 7.42 -16.30 16.58
CA THR A 205 8.58 -15.50 16.11
C THR A 205 9.90 -15.85 16.81
N GLY A 206 9.83 -16.42 18.02
CA GLY A 206 11.01 -16.82 18.78
C GLY A 206 11.80 -15.63 19.34
N LYS A 207 13.11 -15.58 19.08
CA LYS A 207 14.01 -14.55 19.60
C LYS A 207 14.02 -13.24 18.78
N TYR A 208 13.44 -13.25 17.59
CA TYR A 208 13.49 -12.13 16.65
C TYR A 208 12.40 -11.10 16.95
N ASP A 209 12.69 -9.84 16.68
CA ASP A 209 11.65 -8.83 16.59
C ASP A 209 10.78 -9.07 15.34
N LEU A 210 9.47 -8.90 15.48
CA LEU A 210 8.52 -9.08 14.38
C LEU A 210 8.09 -7.74 13.80
N LEU A 211 8.25 -7.59 12.49
CA LEU A 211 7.69 -6.47 11.71
C LEU A 211 6.53 -6.97 10.85
N LEU A 212 5.55 -6.08 10.65
CA LEU A 212 4.39 -6.27 9.78
C LEU A 212 4.13 -4.97 9.02
N GLU A 213 3.71 -5.07 7.75
CA GLU A 213 3.43 -3.96 6.84
C GLU A 213 1.96 -3.89 6.40
N PRO A 214 0.97 -3.81 7.32
CA PRO A 214 -0.46 -3.97 7.01
C PRO A 214 -1.10 -2.70 6.43
N GLY A 215 -0.59 -2.12 5.34
CA GLY A 215 -1.03 -0.85 4.79
C GLY A 215 -2.52 -0.79 4.46
N ARG A 216 -2.99 -1.62 3.51
CA ARG A 216 -4.39 -1.65 3.05
C ARG A 216 -5.37 -1.87 4.21
N SER A 217 -5.14 -2.86 5.04
CA SER A 217 -6.05 -3.21 6.13
C SER A 217 -6.16 -2.14 7.21
N MET A 218 -5.17 -1.25 7.31
CA MET A 218 -5.16 -0.16 8.28
C MET A 218 -5.99 1.05 7.85
N ILE A 219 -6.16 1.29 6.55
CA ILE A 219 -6.67 2.58 6.07
C ILE A 219 -7.79 2.49 5.05
N ALA A 220 -7.96 1.38 4.33
CA ALA A 220 -8.91 1.32 3.22
C ALA A 220 -10.34 1.65 3.67
N GLN A 221 -10.82 0.99 4.72
CA GLN A 221 -12.18 1.19 5.24
C GLN A 221 -12.37 2.53 5.98
N ALA A 222 -11.29 3.23 6.32
CA ALA A 222 -11.35 4.54 6.94
C ALA A 222 -11.64 5.69 5.95
N GLY A 223 -11.68 5.41 4.65
CA GLY A 223 -11.94 6.42 3.63
C GLY A 223 -13.05 6.03 2.66
N VAL A 224 -13.82 7.02 2.25
CA VAL A 224 -14.85 6.90 1.22
C VAL A 224 -14.63 7.95 0.14
N LEU A 225 -15.09 7.66 -1.08
CA LEU A 225 -15.19 8.64 -2.15
C LEU A 225 -16.67 9.00 -2.32
N ILE A 226 -16.97 10.30 -2.20
CA ILE A 226 -18.31 10.83 -2.48
C ILE A 226 -18.32 11.31 -3.92
N THR A 227 -19.36 10.93 -4.66
CA THR A 227 -19.54 11.31 -6.05
C THR A 227 -20.99 11.71 -6.32
N LYS A 228 -21.18 12.59 -7.28
CA LYS A 228 -22.51 13.08 -7.68
C LYS A 228 -22.95 12.42 -8.99
N VAL A 229 -24.19 12.02 -9.05
CA VAL A 229 -24.82 11.54 -10.29
C VAL A 229 -25.01 12.72 -11.25
N ILE A 230 -24.35 12.65 -12.41
CA ILE A 230 -24.48 13.61 -13.49
C ILE A 230 -25.78 13.33 -14.27
N GLY A 231 -26.09 12.05 -14.47
CA GLY A 231 -27.28 11.65 -15.20
C GLY A 231 -27.39 10.14 -15.34
N ILE A 232 -28.52 9.70 -15.83
CA ILE A 232 -28.82 8.30 -16.13
C ILE A 232 -29.04 8.18 -17.64
N LYS A 233 -28.49 7.14 -18.25
CA LYS A 233 -28.68 6.87 -19.67
C LYS A 233 -28.91 5.38 -19.92
N GLU A 234 -29.58 5.08 -21.02
CA GLU A 234 -29.78 3.73 -21.52
C GLU A 234 -29.09 3.57 -22.88
N ASN A 235 -28.47 2.44 -23.10
CA ASN A 235 -27.91 2.09 -24.38
C ASN A 235 -28.12 0.59 -24.63
N GLY A 236 -29.01 0.27 -25.57
CA GLY A 236 -29.49 -1.08 -25.76
C GLY A 236 -30.23 -1.60 -24.53
N GLN A 237 -29.75 -2.70 -23.95
CA GLN A 237 -30.31 -3.28 -22.74
C GLN A 237 -29.62 -2.87 -21.45
N ARG A 238 -28.57 -2.03 -21.54
CA ARG A 238 -27.78 -1.59 -20.38
C ARG A 238 -28.22 -0.21 -19.92
N LYS A 239 -28.35 -0.08 -18.61
CA LYS A 239 -28.60 1.18 -17.91
C LYS A 239 -27.34 1.64 -17.22
N PHE A 240 -27.04 2.92 -17.31
CA PHE A 240 -25.84 3.53 -16.77
C PHE A 240 -26.18 4.67 -15.83
N ILE A 241 -25.57 4.68 -14.66
CA ILE A 241 -25.43 5.87 -13.83
C ILE A 241 -24.10 6.50 -14.17
N VAL A 242 -24.11 7.72 -14.70
CA VAL A 242 -22.91 8.50 -14.98
C VAL A 242 -22.64 9.40 -13.78
N VAL A 243 -21.44 9.29 -13.20
CA VAL A 243 -21.02 10.08 -12.03
C VAL A 243 -19.88 11.02 -12.37
N ASP A 244 -19.62 12.02 -11.50
CA ASP A 244 -18.54 12.99 -11.68
C ASP A 244 -17.16 12.47 -11.24
N ALA A 245 -17.08 11.43 -10.42
CA ALA A 245 -15.83 10.71 -10.15
C ALA A 245 -15.49 9.72 -11.28
N GLY A 246 -14.21 9.47 -11.49
CA GLY A 246 -13.74 8.53 -12.51
C GLY A 246 -12.50 7.75 -12.08
N MET A 247 -11.93 7.02 -13.05
CA MET A 247 -10.68 6.26 -12.84
C MET A 247 -9.50 7.17 -12.45
N ASN A 248 -9.57 8.47 -12.75
CA ASN A 248 -8.59 9.45 -12.31
C ASN A 248 -8.62 9.69 -10.79
N ASP A 249 -9.77 9.46 -10.12
CA ASP A 249 -9.95 9.62 -8.67
C ASP A 249 -9.76 8.30 -7.92
N LEU A 250 -10.30 7.20 -8.46
CA LEU A 250 -10.20 5.86 -7.92
C LEU A 250 -9.90 4.84 -9.03
N MET A 251 -8.62 4.60 -9.26
CA MET A 251 -8.14 3.77 -10.37
C MET A 251 -8.39 2.27 -10.18
N ARG A 252 -8.59 1.81 -8.95
CA ARG A 252 -8.63 0.38 -8.63
C ARG A 252 -9.69 -0.44 -9.41
N PRO A 253 -10.93 0.03 -9.60
CA PRO A 253 -11.90 -0.70 -10.43
C PRO A 253 -11.39 -0.94 -11.85
N SER A 254 -10.85 0.09 -12.49
CA SER A 254 -10.33 0.02 -13.87
C SER A 254 -9.07 -0.84 -13.99
N LEU A 255 -8.15 -0.78 -13.01
CA LEU A 255 -6.85 -1.44 -13.08
C LEU A 255 -6.88 -2.90 -12.63
N TYR A 256 -7.69 -3.21 -11.62
CA TYR A 256 -7.71 -4.53 -10.97
C TYR A 256 -9.07 -5.22 -11.04
N ASN A 257 -10.04 -4.64 -11.76
CA ASN A 257 -11.44 -5.08 -11.74
C ASN A 257 -11.99 -5.18 -10.30
N ALA A 258 -11.54 -4.26 -9.43
CA ALA A 258 -11.87 -4.29 -8.00
C ALA A 258 -13.28 -3.74 -7.79
N ARG A 259 -14.15 -4.56 -7.20
CA ARG A 259 -15.49 -4.15 -6.83
C ARG A 259 -15.47 -3.46 -5.46
N HIS A 260 -16.11 -2.31 -5.36
CA HIS A 260 -16.34 -1.56 -4.13
C HIS A 260 -17.82 -1.55 -3.80
N LYS A 261 -18.18 -1.57 -2.53
CA LYS A 261 -19.56 -1.29 -2.12
C LYS A 261 -19.90 0.16 -2.49
N ILE A 262 -21.06 0.36 -3.15
CA ILE A 262 -21.57 1.68 -3.53
C ILE A 262 -23.00 1.78 -3.03
N GLU A 263 -23.34 2.91 -2.40
CA GLU A 263 -24.69 3.19 -1.91
C GLU A 263 -25.10 4.62 -2.29
N ASN A 264 -26.39 4.82 -2.52
CA ASN A 264 -26.99 6.16 -2.63
C ASN A 264 -27.22 6.71 -1.23
N ILE A 265 -26.64 7.87 -0.92
CA ILE A 265 -26.82 8.58 0.36
C ILE A 265 -27.83 9.72 0.27
N SER A 266 -28.39 9.96 -0.91
CA SER A 266 -29.54 10.85 -1.08
C SER A 266 -30.84 10.07 -0.87
N SER A 267 -31.87 10.73 -0.37
CA SER A 267 -33.17 10.10 -0.27
C SER A 267 -33.76 9.86 -1.67
N SER A 268 -33.91 8.62 -2.06
CA SER A 268 -34.60 8.22 -3.30
C SER A 268 -35.87 7.49 -2.94
N GLU A 269 -36.98 7.88 -3.59
CA GLU A 269 -38.27 7.18 -3.48
C GLU A 269 -38.47 6.15 -4.59
N ASN A 270 -37.49 6.01 -5.51
CA ASN A 270 -37.57 5.08 -6.62
C ASN A 270 -37.24 3.65 -6.16
N GLU A 271 -37.77 2.67 -6.85
CA GLU A 271 -37.34 1.27 -6.68
C GLU A 271 -35.92 1.06 -7.21
N ASP A 272 -35.22 0.09 -6.65
CA ASP A 272 -33.91 -0.30 -7.13
C ASP A 272 -34.01 -0.92 -8.54
N ASP A 273 -33.04 -0.59 -9.38
CA ASP A 273 -32.88 -1.16 -10.72
C ASP A 273 -31.40 -1.55 -10.90
N ILE A 274 -31.09 -2.27 -11.96
CA ILE A 274 -29.74 -2.75 -12.23
C ILE A 274 -28.99 -1.78 -13.15
N PHE A 275 -27.86 -1.29 -12.65
CA PHE A 275 -27.03 -0.29 -13.36
C PHE A 275 -25.56 -0.70 -13.43
N SER A 276 -24.90 -0.22 -14.49
CA SER A 276 -23.46 -0.03 -14.53
C SER A 276 -23.16 1.40 -14.03
N ILE A 277 -22.19 1.56 -13.13
CA ILE A 277 -21.78 2.88 -12.63
C ILE A 277 -20.48 3.26 -13.34
N VAL A 278 -20.49 4.38 -14.07
CA VAL A 278 -19.39 4.80 -14.95
C VAL A 278 -18.98 6.24 -14.69
N GLY A 279 -17.70 6.52 -14.87
CA GLY A 279 -17.14 7.85 -14.74
C GLY A 279 -17.19 8.66 -16.04
N PRO A 280 -16.65 9.88 -16.02
CA PRO A 280 -16.67 10.82 -17.15
C PRO A 280 -15.41 10.79 -18.01
N VAL A 281 -14.42 9.93 -17.70
CA VAL A 281 -13.16 9.83 -18.45
C VAL A 281 -13.39 9.17 -19.81
N CYS A 282 -12.70 9.62 -20.84
CA CYS A 282 -12.86 9.12 -22.22
C CYS A 282 -12.14 7.78 -22.43
N GLU A 283 -12.45 6.80 -21.56
CA GLU A 283 -11.92 5.43 -21.57
C GLU A 283 -13.03 4.43 -21.29
N THR A 284 -13.06 3.31 -22.03
CA THR A 284 -14.03 2.25 -21.77
C THR A 284 -13.85 1.62 -20.38
N ALA A 285 -12.63 1.63 -19.88
CA ALA A 285 -12.30 1.11 -18.54
C ALA A 285 -12.74 2.04 -17.40
N ASP A 286 -13.25 3.24 -17.68
CA ASP A 286 -13.74 4.16 -16.64
C ASP A 286 -15.09 3.73 -16.10
N SER A 287 -15.06 2.65 -15.33
CA SER A 287 -16.21 2.01 -14.72
C SER A 287 -15.91 1.60 -13.29
N PHE A 288 -16.88 1.80 -12.41
CA PHE A 288 -16.85 1.28 -11.04
C PHE A 288 -17.40 -0.14 -10.94
N GLY A 289 -17.98 -0.64 -12.03
CA GLY A 289 -18.49 -2.00 -12.17
C GLY A 289 -19.90 -2.04 -12.77
N ASP A 290 -20.35 -3.27 -12.98
CA ASP A 290 -21.66 -3.61 -13.53
C ASP A 290 -22.57 -4.22 -12.45
N ASP A 291 -23.85 -4.37 -12.76
CA ASP A 291 -24.84 -5.11 -11.97
C ASP A 291 -25.02 -4.59 -10.53
N PHE A 292 -25.01 -3.27 -10.36
CA PHE A 292 -25.39 -2.66 -9.08
C PHE A 292 -26.91 -2.56 -8.99
N SER A 293 -27.52 -3.19 -7.98
CA SER A 293 -28.91 -2.97 -7.60
C SER A 293 -28.96 -1.70 -6.74
N ILE A 294 -29.43 -0.61 -7.31
CA ILE A 294 -29.41 0.71 -6.68
C ILE A 294 -30.51 1.61 -7.27
N SER A 295 -31.13 2.41 -6.44
CA SER A 295 -31.99 3.50 -6.86
C SER A 295 -31.20 4.80 -6.90
N ALA A 296 -31.26 5.52 -8.03
CA ALA A 296 -30.61 6.82 -8.16
C ALA A 296 -31.32 7.70 -9.19
N LYS A 297 -31.14 9.00 -9.07
CA LYS A 297 -31.56 10.02 -10.03
C LYS A 297 -30.49 11.09 -10.18
N GLU A 298 -30.63 11.93 -11.19
CA GLU A 298 -29.73 13.07 -11.40
C GLU A 298 -29.63 13.94 -10.14
N ALA A 299 -28.41 14.41 -9.86
CA ALA A 299 -28.01 15.18 -8.69
C ALA A 299 -27.94 14.41 -7.36
N ASP A 300 -28.31 13.13 -7.30
CA ASP A 300 -28.06 12.30 -6.13
C ASP A 300 -26.55 12.17 -5.84
N HIS A 301 -26.23 11.84 -4.59
CA HIS A 301 -24.86 11.56 -4.17
C HIS A 301 -24.70 10.08 -3.84
N LEU A 302 -23.67 9.48 -4.40
CA LEU A 302 -23.27 8.11 -4.09
C LEU A 302 -22.03 8.13 -3.21
N VAL A 303 -21.92 7.13 -2.35
CA VAL A 303 -20.72 6.86 -1.57
C VAL A 303 -20.08 5.58 -2.08
N ILE A 304 -18.77 5.64 -2.37
CA ILE A 304 -17.94 4.49 -2.74
C ILE A 304 -17.08 4.17 -1.53
N TYR A 305 -17.33 3.04 -0.90
CA TYR A 305 -16.67 2.63 0.35
C TYR A 305 -15.26 2.10 0.11
N SER A 306 -14.49 2.00 1.19
CA SER A 306 -13.14 1.44 1.22
C SER A 306 -12.14 2.11 0.25
N ALA A 307 -12.31 3.42 -0.01
CA ALA A 307 -11.46 4.23 -0.87
C ALA A 307 -10.23 4.83 -0.15
N GLY A 308 -10.02 4.53 1.14
CA GLY A 308 -8.94 5.12 1.94
C GLY A 308 -7.54 4.67 1.56
N ALA A 309 -7.37 3.47 0.98
CA ALA A 309 -6.12 2.97 0.46
C ALA A 309 -6.14 2.95 -1.08
N TYR A 310 -5.04 3.42 -1.71
CA TYR A 310 -4.87 3.42 -3.17
C TYR A 310 -5.96 4.19 -3.94
N GLY A 311 -6.70 5.09 -3.28
CA GLY A 311 -7.56 6.09 -3.92
C GLY A 311 -6.72 7.32 -4.30
N SER A 312 -6.65 8.30 -3.41
CA SER A 312 -5.92 9.55 -3.64
C SER A 312 -4.43 9.35 -3.98
N SER A 313 -3.75 8.31 -3.43
CA SER A 313 -2.34 8.05 -3.74
C SER A 313 -2.10 7.60 -5.19
N MET A 314 -3.09 6.99 -5.85
CA MET A 314 -3.03 6.58 -7.25
C MET A 314 -3.80 7.53 -8.18
N SER A 315 -4.40 8.60 -7.66
CA SER A 315 -5.14 9.56 -8.47
C SER A 315 -4.23 10.32 -9.46
N SER A 316 -4.81 10.70 -10.59
CA SER A 316 -4.10 11.41 -11.66
C SER A 316 -4.93 12.57 -12.20
N ASN A 317 -4.32 13.38 -13.06
CA ASN A 317 -5.02 14.43 -13.82
C ASN A 317 -5.39 13.96 -15.24
N TYR A 318 -5.64 12.65 -15.43
CA TYR A 318 -6.03 12.14 -16.73
C TYR A 318 -7.26 12.87 -17.26
N ASN A 319 -7.27 13.18 -18.56
CA ASN A 319 -8.20 14.11 -19.23
C ASN A 319 -8.24 15.53 -18.59
N LEU A 320 -7.17 15.96 -17.93
CA LEU A 320 -7.05 17.24 -17.21
C LEU A 320 -8.14 17.43 -16.13
N ARG A 321 -8.58 16.33 -15.52
CA ARG A 321 -9.52 16.38 -14.41
C ARG A 321 -8.80 16.73 -13.12
N LEU A 322 -9.42 17.62 -12.35
CA LEU A 322 -8.86 18.13 -11.10
C LEU A 322 -9.11 17.16 -9.96
N LYS A 323 -8.13 17.03 -9.06
CA LYS A 323 -8.26 16.15 -7.89
C LYS A 323 -9.18 16.79 -6.85
N PRO A 324 -10.10 16.01 -6.24
CA PRO A 324 -11.03 16.52 -5.25
C PRO A 324 -10.32 16.91 -3.94
N ALA A 325 -11.03 17.69 -3.11
CA ALA A 325 -10.61 17.95 -1.73
C ALA A 325 -10.62 16.66 -0.90
N GLU A 326 -9.80 16.65 0.16
CA GLU A 326 -9.87 15.59 1.17
C GLU A 326 -10.25 16.16 2.52
N ILE A 327 -11.28 15.56 3.11
CA ILE A 327 -11.87 15.99 4.38
C ILE A 327 -11.62 14.90 5.41
N LEU A 328 -11.00 15.27 6.52
CA LEU A 328 -10.88 14.40 7.70
C LEU A 328 -12.10 14.61 8.60
N VAL A 329 -12.78 13.51 8.92
CA VAL A 329 -13.91 13.48 9.83
C VAL A 329 -13.52 12.76 11.12
N SER A 330 -13.81 13.38 12.27
CA SER A 330 -13.59 12.81 13.59
C SER A 330 -14.81 13.09 14.48
N GLY A 331 -15.67 12.11 14.64
CA GLY A 331 -16.96 12.29 15.29
C GLY A 331 -17.84 13.28 14.52
N THR A 332 -18.21 14.38 15.15
CA THR A 332 -18.99 15.46 14.52
C THR A 332 -18.13 16.58 13.91
N ASN A 333 -16.81 16.51 14.11
CA ASN A 333 -15.89 17.52 13.57
C ASN A 333 -15.37 17.09 12.21
N PHE A 334 -15.15 18.06 11.35
CA PHE A 334 -14.49 17.85 10.05
C PHE A 334 -13.48 18.96 9.76
N SER A 335 -12.45 18.62 9.01
CA SER A 335 -11.44 19.57 8.55
C SER A 335 -10.95 19.23 7.16
N GLU A 336 -10.73 20.23 6.34
CA GLU A 336 -10.09 20.07 5.05
C GLU A 336 -8.59 19.82 5.26
N ILE A 337 -8.11 18.62 4.91
CA ILE A 337 -6.69 18.23 5.03
C ILE A 337 -5.94 18.33 3.70
N ARG A 338 -6.66 18.42 2.60
CA ARG A 338 -6.17 18.73 1.27
C ARG A 338 -7.24 19.52 0.50
N LYS A 339 -6.84 20.66 -0.05
CA LYS A 339 -7.70 21.46 -0.92
C LYS A 339 -8.02 20.73 -2.22
N ALA A 340 -9.18 21.00 -2.80
CA ALA A 340 -9.42 20.66 -4.18
C ALA A 340 -8.38 21.36 -5.07
N GLU A 341 -7.95 20.67 -6.10
CA GLU A 341 -7.04 21.23 -7.10
C GLU A 341 -7.78 22.25 -7.97
N SER A 342 -7.12 23.35 -8.30
CA SER A 342 -7.62 24.34 -9.25
C SER A 342 -6.97 24.13 -10.64
N PHE A 343 -7.53 24.75 -11.66
CA PHE A 343 -6.91 24.73 -13.00
C PHE A 343 -5.53 25.36 -12.99
N GLU A 344 -5.35 26.45 -12.23
CA GLU A 344 -4.08 27.14 -12.05
C GLU A 344 -3.00 26.26 -11.42
N ASP A 345 -3.38 25.34 -10.54
CA ASP A 345 -2.44 24.37 -9.95
C ASP A 345 -1.85 23.44 -11.02
N THR A 346 -2.60 23.12 -12.07
CA THR A 346 -2.12 22.25 -13.14
C THR A 346 -1.11 22.95 -14.06
N LEU A 347 -1.10 24.28 -14.07
CA LEU A 347 -0.22 25.12 -14.91
C LEU A 347 1.07 25.56 -14.19
N GLN A 348 1.20 25.31 -12.87
CA GLN A 348 2.31 25.86 -12.08
C GLN A 348 3.72 25.50 -12.56
N LEU A 349 3.86 24.40 -13.29
CA LEU A 349 5.15 23.92 -13.82
C LEU A 349 5.28 24.14 -15.34
N GLU A 350 4.32 24.80 -15.96
CA GLU A 350 4.33 25.13 -17.38
C GLU A 350 4.78 26.56 -17.57
N ASP A 351 5.75 26.77 -18.47
CA ASP A 351 6.15 28.11 -18.93
C ASP A 351 5.16 28.59 -19.98
N ILE A 352 4.13 29.33 -19.55
CA ILE A 352 3.11 29.93 -20.42
C ILE A 352 3.32 31.44 -20.49
#